data_a268610d7850c2ff4c508721c829bd3b
#
_entry.id   a268610d7850c2ff4c508721c829bd3b
#
_cell.length_a   1.000
_cell.length_b   1.000
_cell.length_c   1.000
_cell.angle_alpha   90.00
_cell.angle_beta   90.00
_cell.angle_gamma   90.00
#
_symmetry.space_group_name_H-M   'P 1'
#
loop_
_entity.id
_entity.type
_entity.pdbx_description
1 polymer ?
#
loop_
_entity_poly.entity_id
_entity_poly.type
_entity_poly.pdbx_seq_one_letter_code
_entity_poly.pdbx_strand_id
1 'polypeptide(L)'
;MKSRYYRLFREDGKALILAFDHGGNGNIWVDPAVVIRAAAAGGMDGILTNYGVLTHFRKEIGRIGSMLRMEVIASGHVKYNPILERPMGSPYTIEDCLRLGVDGVMTMGIIGTEFDTANLRYIAGIVASCEQYGLITAAEMLPNGFSSNAEDRNLKAMNIACRAGAELGFDIVKTAFVKPLEDFKKIVANCYADVLALGGDKVNDDRQVLENAKQAMEAGCKGLVIGRNVWGHRNVTGMAAALCRIVHENASVEDALKEIK
;
A
#
# COMPACT_ATOMS: atom_id res chain seq x y z
N MET A 1 1.41 -20.40 5.56
CA MET A 1 0.68 -19.12 5.32
C MET A 1 0.09 -18.66 6.65
N LYS A 2 0.25 -17.38 6.99
CA LYS A 2 -0.23 -16.79 8.25
C LYS A 2 -1.77 -16.70 8.22
N SER A 3 -2.46 -17.03 9.33
CA SER A 3 -3.94 -17.01 9.38
C SER A 3 -4.52 -15.61 9.11
N ARG A 4 -3.79 -14.56 9.49
CA ARG A 4 -4.18 -13.16 9.22
C ARG A 4 -4.15 -12.79 7.74
N TYR A 5 -3.52 -13.57 6.87
CA TYR A 5 -3.53 -13.36 5.43
C TYR A 5 -4.95 -13.28 4.89
N TYR A 6 -5.83 -14.18 5.34
CA TYR A 6 -7.24 -14.23 4.92
C TYR A 6 -8.11 -13.09 5.48
N ARG A 7 -7.52 -12.20 6.28
CA ARG A 7 -8.16 -10.95 6.70
C ARG A 7 -7.94 -9.82 5.71
N LEU A 8 -6.88 -9.90 4.90
CA LEU A 8 -6.47 -8.90 3.92
C LEU A 8 -6.73 -9.37 2.48
N PHE A 9 -6.65 -10.67 2.23
CA PHE A 9 -6.85 -11.28 0.93
C PHE A 9 -8.14 -12.09 0.90
N ARG A 10 -8.88 -12.00 -0.20
CA ARG A 10 -10.05 -12.86 -0.45
C ARG A 10 -9.64 -14.27 -0.89
N GLU A 11 -10.63 -15.13 -1.08
CA GLU A 11 -10.44 -16.51 -1.56
C GLU A 11 -9.78 -16.59 -2.95
N ASP A 12 -9.93 -15.55 -3.77
CA ASP A 12 -9.27 -15.43 -5.07
C ASP A 12 -7.76 -15.10 -4.98
N GLY A 13 -7.23 -14.98 -3.76
CA GLY A 13 -5.84 -14.65 -3.47
C GLY A 13 -5.46 -13.20 -3.80
N LYS A 14 -6.43 -12.29 -3.86
CA LYS A 14 -6.21 -10.88 -4.18
C LYS A 14 -6.67 -9.96 -3.05
N ALA A 15 -6.14 -8.72 -3.05
CA ALA A 15 -6.45 -7.72 -2.03
C ALA A 15 -6.61 -6.32 -2.63
N LEU A 16 -7.64 -5.60 -2.17
CA LEU A 16 -7.85 -4.19 -2.45
C LEU A 16 -7.81 -3.41 -1.13
N ILE A 17 -6.71 -2.70 -0.87
CA ILE A 17 -6.42 -2.04 0.40
C ILE A 17 -6.51 -0.53 0.24
N LEU A 18 -7.29 0.13 1.10
CA LEU A 18 -7.33 1.59 1.21
C LEU A 18 -6.05 2.09 1.90
N ALA A 19 -5.21 2.88 1.20
CA ALA A 19 -4.12 3.62 1.82
C ALA A 19 -4.65 4.94 2.41
N PHE A 20 -4.77 5.00 3.73
CA PHE A 20 -5.29 6.15 4.46
C PHE A 20 -4.32 6.61 5.57
N ASP A 21 -3.04 6.66 5.22
CA ASP A 21 -1.91 6.98 6.09
C ASP A 21 -1.28 8.37 5.80
N HIS A 22 -1.96 9.19 4.98
CA HIS A 22 -1.42 10.46 4.47
C HIS A 22 -1.68 11.65 5.40
N GLY A 23 -2.39 11.49 6.52
CA GLY A 23 -2.80 12.60 7.38
C GLY A 23 -1.66 13.48 7.92
N GLY A 24 -0.49 12.87 8.14
CA GLY A 24 0.70 13.58 8.62
C GLY A 24 1.55 14.22 7.52
N ASN A 25 1.40 13.81 6.27
CA ASN A 25 2.21 14.28 5.15
C ASN A 25 1.42 14.96 4.03
N GLY A 26 0.12 15.12 4.20
CA GLY A 26 -0.76 15.73 3.22
C GLY A 26 -1.80 16.65 3.85
N ASN A 27 -2.28 17.58 3.04
CA ASN A 27 -3.36 18.48 3.42
C ASN A 27 -4.71 17.75 3.22
N ILE A 28 -5.06 16.87 4.16
CA ILE A 28 -6.27 16.05 4.08
C ILE A 28 -7.40 16.70 4.88
N TRP A 29 -8.46 17.10 4.16
CA TRP A 29 -9.66 17.72 4.71
C TRP A 29 -10.87 16.80 4.48
N VAL A 30 -10.80 15.57 4.98
CA VAL A 30 -11.90 14.60 4.90
C VAL A 30 -12.19 14.04 6.29
N ASP A 31 -13.45 13.70 6.54
CA ASP A 31 -13.84 12.97 7.74
C ASP A 31 -13.44 11.49 7.59
N PRO A 32 -12.51 10.98 8.44
CA PRO A 32 -12.07 9.59 8.35
C PRO A 32 -13.22 8.59 8.50
N ALA A 33 -14.20 8.87 9.38
CA ALA A 33 -15.33 7.99 9.59
C ALA A 33 -16.18 7.80 8.33
N VAL A 34 -16.41 8.89 7.59
CA VAL A 34 -17.16 8.86 6.33
C VAL A 34 -16.39 8.08 5.26
N VAL A 35 -15.10 8.39 5.09
CA VAL A 35 -14.25 7.74 4.08
C VAL A 35 -14.13 6.23 4.34
N ILE A 36 -13.84 5.83 5.58
CA ILE A 36 -13.63 4.42 5.92
C ILE A 36 -14.92 3.61 5.67
N ARG A 37 -16.08 4.12 6.12
CA ARG A 37 -17.36 3.46 5.86
C ARG A 37 -17.69 3.35 4.37
N ALA A 38 -17.45 4.43 3.62
CA ALA A 38 -17.71 4.46 2.18
C ALA A 38 -16.80 3.50 1.41
N ALA A 39 -15.52 3.45 1.75
CA ALA A 39 -14.56 2.54 1.13
C ALA A 39 -14.89 1.07 1.45
N ALA A 40 -15.22 0.76 2.70
CA ALA A 40 -15.63 -0.59 3.10
C ALA A 40 -16.93 -1.02 2.40
N ALA A 41 -17.92 -0.11 2.28
CA ALA A 41 -19.16 -0.37 1.56
C ALA A 41 -18.94 -0.60 0.04
N GLY A 42 -17.92 0.01 -0.54
CA GLY A 42 -17.49 -0.20 -1.93
C GLY A 42 -16.64 -1.45 -2.14
N GLY A 43 -16.39 -2.25 -1.10
CA GLY A 43 -15.74 -3.56 -1.23
C GLY A 43 -14.22 -3.53 -1.02
N MET A 44 -13.67 -2.54 -0.32
CA MET A 44 -12.28 -2.61 0.13
C MET A 44 -12.10 -3.75 1.14
N ASP A 45 -11.03 -4.53 0.99
CA ASP A 45 -10.73 -5.69 1.84
C ASP A 45 -10.01 -5.28 3.12
N GLY A 46 -9.26 -4.20 3.06
CA GLY A 46 -8.49 -3.72 4.20
C GLY A 46 -8.16 -2.23 4.13
N ILE A 47 -7.57 -1.76 5.22
CA ILE A 47 -7.06 -0.41 5.36
C ILE A 47 -5.62 -0.41 5.87
N LEU A 48 -4.77 0.35 5.20
CA LEU A 48 -3.45 0.75 5.68
C LEU A 48 -3.55 2.16 6.25
N THR A 49 -3.26 2.33 7.53
CA THR A 49 -3.42 3.63 8.17
C THR A 49 -2.51 3.82 9.39
N ASN A 50 -2.60 4.99 10.02
CA ASN A 50 -1.81 5.38 11.17
C ASN A 50 -2.46 4.94 12.49
N TYR A 51 -1.66 4.91 13.57
CA TYR A 51 -2.05 4.49 14.91
C TYR A 51 -3.32 5.21 15.42
N GLY A 52 -3.37 6.55 15.27
CA GLY A 52 -4.51 7.35 15.72
C GLY A 52 -5.82 6.98 15.01
N VAL A 53 -5.78 6.70 13.70
CA VAL A 53 -6.96 6.27 12.96
C VAL A 53 -7.43 4.89 13.43
N LEU A 54 -6.50 3.94 13.61
CA LEU A 54 -6.81 2.60 14.11
C LEU A 54 -7.47 2.62 15.50
N THR A 55 -7.08 3.55 16.36
CA THR A 55 -7.66 3.68 17.72
C THR A 55 -9.01 4.38 17.74
N HIS A 56 -9.13 5.51 17.00
CA HIS A 56 -10.32 6.36 17.07
C HIS A 56 -11.48 5.86 16.21
N PHE A 57 -11.18 5.19 15.07
CA PHE A 57 -12.18 4.77 14.09
C PHE A 57 -12.32 3.23 13.99
N ARG A 58 -12.06 2.54 15.08
CA ARG A 58 -12.13 1.08 15.16
C ARG A 58 -13.50 0.53 14.76
N LYS A 59 -14.58 1.24 15.12
CA LYS A 59 -15.95 0.88 14.75
C LYS A 59 -16.20 0.96 13.25
N GLU A 60 -15.70 2.01 12.62
CA GLU A 60 -15.82 2.28 11.18
C GLU A 60 -15.00 1.29 10.35
N ILE A 61 -13.81 0.94 10.79
CA ILE A 61 -12.97 -0.11 10.19
C ILE A 61 -13.72 -1.45 10.24
N GLY A 62 -14.38 -1.75 11.37
CA GLY A 62 -15.28 -2.89 11.49
C GLY A 62 -14.57 -4.23 11.25
N ARG A 63 -14.96 -4.90 10.14
CA ARG A 63 -14.48 -6.25 9.83
C ARG A 63 -13.45 -6.32 8.70
N ILE A 64 -13.16 -5.20 8.02
CA ILE A 64 -12.11 -5.22 7.00
C ILE A 64 -10.74 -5.41 7.66
N GLY A 65 -9.81 -5.98 6.93
CA GLY A 65 -8.44 -6.16 7.42
C GLY A 65 -7.76 -4.84 7.73
N SER A 66 -6.80 -4.83 8.64
CA SER A 66 -6.12 -3.61 9.05
C SER A 66 -4.61 -3.77 9.12
N MET A 67 -3.91 -2.75 8.63
CA MET A 67 -2.44 -2.66 8.68
C MET A 67 -2.01 -1.33 9.29
N LEU A 68 -1.03 -1.40 10.19
CA LEU A 68 -0.40 -0.21 10.76
C LEU A 68 0.77 0.25 9.88
N ARG A 69 0.80 1.53 9.51
CA ARG A 69 2.02 2.18 9.00
C ARG A 69 2.99 2.36 10.16
N MET A 70 4.17 1.72 10.08
CA MET A 70 5.15 1.72 11.16
C MET A 70 5.85 3.08 11.31
N GLU A 71 6.12 3.77 10.23
CA GLU A 71 6.77 5.08 10.24
C GLU A 71 5.74 6.20 10.28
N VAL A 72 6.03 7.25 11.05
CA VAL A 72 5.26 8.51 11.01
C VAL A 72 5.98 9.48 10.08
N ILE A 73 5.40 9.73 8.92
CA ILE A 73 5.93 10.65 7.91
C ILE A 73 5.10 11.93 7.94
N ALA A 74 5.72 13.02 8.38
CA ALA A 74 5.10 14.34 8.46
C ALA A 74 5.89 15.36 7.60
N SER A 75 6.01 15.09 6.31
CA SER A 75 6.90 15.83 5.40
C SER A 75 6.19 16.78 4.44
N GLY A 76 4.86 16.82 4.40
CA GLY A 76 4.09 17.51 3.36
C GLY A 76 4.31 19.03 3.25
N HIS A 77 4.84 19.68 4.31
CA HIS A 77 5.07 21.11 4.35
C HIS A 77 6.46 21.51 4.87
N VAL A 78 7.35 20.56 5.09
CA VAL A 78 8.72 20.85 5.52
C VAL A 78 9.67 20.82 4.33
N LYS A 79 10.65 21.71 4.33
CA LYS A 79 11.60 21.86 3.23
C LYS A 79 12.59 20.71 3.09
N TYR A 80 12.69 19.84 4.10
CA TYR A 80 13.57 18.69 4.06
C TYR A 80 12.76 17.39 3.93
N ASN A 81 13.36 16.39 3.32
CA ASN A 81 12.77 15.05 3.22
C ASN A 81 13.41 14.14 4.27
N PRO A 82 12.77 13.91 5.42
CA PRO A 82 13.37 13.14 6.51
C PRO A 82 13.72 11.70 6.13
N ILE A 83 13.06 11.17 5.10
CA ILE A 83 13.31 9.81 4.59
C ILE A 83 14.69 9.72 3.92
N LEU A 84 15.13 10.79 3.26
CA LEU A 84 16.42 10.84 2.56
C LEU A 84 17.56 11.39 3.42
N GLU A 85 17.24 11.99 4.56
CA GLU A 85 18.23 12.66 5.41
C GLU A 85 18.58 11.89 6.70
N ARG A 86 17.83 10.82 7.01
CA ARG A 86 18.00 10.04 8.24
C ARG A 86 17.69 8.57 8.00
N PRO A 87 18.30 7.66 8.78
CA PRO A 87 17.84 6.29 8.86
C PRO A 87 16.38 6.23 9.31
N MET A 88 15.64 5.31 8.76
CA MET A 88 14.25 5.09 9.12
C MET A 88 14.11 4.41 10.48
N GLY A 89 12.95 4.60 11.11
CA GLY A 89 12.60 3.95 12.35
C GLY A 89 11.11 4.12 12.65
N SER A 90 10.59 3.27 13.52
CA SER A 90 9.21 3.32 13.98
C SER A 90 9.13 3.87 15.40
N PRO A 91 8.14 4.72 15.71
CA PRO A 91 7.79 5.04 17.09
C PRO A 91 7.00 3.90 17.77
N TYR A 92 6.57 2.89 17.01
CA TYR A 92 5.73 1.78 17.50
C TYR A 92 6.52 0.48 17.55
N THR A 93 6.18 -0.36 18.54
CA THR A 93 6.69 -1.72 18.69
C THR A 93 5.72 -2.74 18.08
N ILE A 94 6.14 -4.01 17.98
CA ILE A 94 5.25 -5.08 17.54
C ILE A 94 4.19 -5.38 18.60
N GLU A 95 4.49 -5.19 19.89
CA GLU A 95 3.51 -5.28 20.97
C GLU A 95 2.42 -4.21 20.86
N ASP A 96 2.73 -3.01 20.35
CA ASP A 96 1.72 -2.00 20.02
C ASP A 96 0.78 -2.49 18.93
N CYS A 97 1.33 -3.13 17.89
CA CYS A 97 0.55 -3.72 16.80
C CYS A 97 -0.39 -4.82 17.33
N LEU A 98 0.10 -5.66 18.22
CA LEU A 98 -0.70 -6.71 18.86
C LEU A 98 -1.82 -6.14 19.72
N ARG A 99 -1.55 -5.10 20.52
CA ARG A 99 -2.58 -4.40 21.32
C ARG A 99 -3.63 -3.72 20.45
N LEU A 100 -3.23 -3.18 19.30
CA LEU A 100 -4.17 -2.64 18.32
C LEU A 100 -5.03 -3.73 17.67
N GLY A 101 -4.55 -4.97 17.64
CA GLY A 101 -5.23 -6.08 17.00
C GLY A 101 -5.20 -5.99 15.47
N VAL A 102 -4.17 -5.37 14.89
CA VAL A 102 -4.00 -5.29 13.43
C VAL A 102 -3.63 -6.64 12.83
N ASP A 103 -3.96 -6.83 11.56
CA ASP A 103 -3.66 -8.05 10.83
C ASP A 103 -2.22 -8.04 10.28
N GLY A 104 -1.68 -6.84 10.06
CA GLY A 104 -0.32 -6.68 9.56
C GLY A 104 0.27 -5.30 9.77
N VAL A 105 1.49 -5.15 9.31
CA VAL A 105 2.24 -3.89 9.34
C VAL A 105 2.73 -3.52 7.94
N MET A 106 2.89 -2.24 7.68
CA MET A 106 3.50 -1.71 6.47
C MET A 106 4.67 -0.82 6.86
N THR A 107 5.84 -1.10 6.29
CA THR A 107 7.04 -0.29 6.48
C THR A 107 7.53 0.31 5.15
N MET A 108 8.35 1.34 5.24
CA MET A 108 9.04 1.92 4.09
C MET A 108 10.31 1.13 3.79
N GLY A 109 10.45 0.65 2.56
CA GLY A 109 11.65 0.01 2.07
C GLY A 109 12.35 0.88 1.03
N ILE A 110 13.05 1.92 1.48
CA ILE A 110 13.80 2.80 0.59
C ILE A 110 15.20 2.26 0.43
N ILE A 111 15.64 2.10 -0.82
CA ILE A 111 16.98 1.68 -1.19
C ILE A 111 17.58 2.63 -2.20
N GLY A 112 18.92 2.62 -2.30
CA GLY A 112 19.68 3.54 -3.15
C GLY A 112 20.09 4.83 -2.44
N THR A 113 20.11 4.82 -1.10
CA THR A 113 20.54 5.95 -0.26
C THR A 113 21.77 5.59 0.57
N GLU A 114 22.43 6.58 1.14
CA GLU A 114 23.53 6.38 2.09
C GLU A 114 23.11 5.63 3.37
N PHE A 115 21.81 5.54 3.63
CA PHE A 115 21.23 4.89 4.81
C PHE A 115 20.79 3.45 4.56
N ASP A 116 21.05 2.86 3.40
CA ASP A 116 20.58 1.54 3.02
C ASP A 116 20.85 0.47 4.08
N THR A 117 22.09 0.42 4.60
CA THR A 117 22.44 -0.57 5.63
C THR A 117 21.59 -0.43 6.90
N ALA A 118 21.33 0.80 7.34
CA ALA A 118 20.51 1.07 8.52
C ALA A 118 19.04 0.76 8.27
N ASN A 119 18.51 1.18 7.11
CA ASN A 119 17.13 0.97 6.70
C ASN A 119 16.82 -0.51 6.52
N LEU A 120 17.66 -1.25 5.80
CA LEU A 120 17.47 -2.69 5.57
C LEU A 120 17.54 -3.48 6.89
N ARG A 121 18.45 -3.11 7.81
CA ARG A 121 18.50 -3.72 9.15
C ARG A 121 17.24 -3.45 9.94
N TYR A 122 16.72 -2.24 9.89
CA TYR A 122 15.48 -1.85 10.57
C TYR A 122 14.30 -2.67 10.06
N ILE A 123 14.06 -2.70 8.74
CA ILE A 123 12.91 -3.41 8.17
C ILE A 123 13.02 -4.93 8.32
N ALA A 124 14.23 -5.49 8.23
CA ALA A 124 14.47 -6.92 8.51
C ALA A 124 14.15 -7.29 9.98
N GLY A 125 14.44 -6.39 10.92
CA GLY A 125 14.05 -6.56 12.32
C GLY A 125 12.54 -6.59 12.53
N ILE A 126 11.78 -5.79 11.77
CA ILE A 126 10.31 -5.84 11.77
C ILE A 126 9.81 -7.19 11.27
N VAL A 127 10.35 -7.71 10.15
CA VAL A 127 9.98 -9.02 9.62
C VAL A 127 10.19 -10.11 10.66
N ALA A 128 11.41 -10.18 11.25
CA ALA A 128 11.75 -11.17 12.24
C ALA A 128 10.83 -11.13 13.49
N SER A 129 10.48 -9.91 13.94
CA SER A 129 9.59 -9.76 15.10
C SER A 129 8.14 -10.11 14.76
N CYS A 130 7.64 -9.72 13.59
CA CYS A 130 6.28 -10.04 13.14
C CYS A 130 6.06 -11.54 12.93
N GLU A 131 7.09 -12.25 12.45
CA GLU A 131 7.02 -13.70 12.21
C GLU A 131 6.68 -14.47 13.49
N GLN A 132 7.21 -14.05 14.63
CA GLN A 132 6.93 -14.68 15.94
C GLN A 132 5.46 -14.67 16.32
N TYR A 133 4.68 -13.69 15.82
CA TYR A 133 3.27 -13.48 16.17
C TYR A 133 2.31 -13.70 14.99
N GLY A 134 2.81 -14.14 13.84
CA GLY A 134 2.01 -14.36 12.65
C GLY A 134 1.34 -13.08 12.11
N LEU A 135 1.95 -11.90 12.35
CA LEU A 135 1.54 -10.65 11.70
C LEU A 135 2.00 -10.66 10.23
N ILE A 136 1.15 -10.16 9.35
CA ILE A 136 1.51 -9.95 7.94
C ILE A 136 2.51 -8.79 7.84
N THR A 137 3.54 -8.99 7.07
CA THR A 137 4.56 -7.97 6.82
C THR A 137 4.47 -7.45 5.41
N ALA A 138 4.42 -6.14 5.25
CA ALA A 138 4.46 -5.48 3.96
C ALA A 138 5.52 -4.39 3.95
N ALA A 139 6.18 -4.21 2.82
CA ALA A 139 7.10 -3.09 2.61
C ALA A 139 6.74 -2.32 1.34
N GLU A 140 6.70 -1.00 1.44
CA GLU A 140 6.62 -0.11 0.30
C GLU A 140 8.03 0.08 -0.27
N MET A 141 8.39 -0.76 -1.26
CA MET A 141 9.74 -0.83 -1.83
C MET A 141 9.89 0.15 -2.98
N LEU A 142 10.70 1.19 -2.76
CA LEU A 142 10.93 2.25 -3.75
C LEU A 142 12.43 2.63 -3.79
N PRO A 143 13.04 2.75 -4.98
CA PRO A 143 14.38 3.32 -5.10
C PRO A 143 14.31 4.83 -4.80
N ASN A 144 15.28 5.34 -4.03
CA ASN A 144 15.42 6.76 -3.67
C ASN A 144 14.16 7.42 -3.06
N GLY A 145 13.20 6.63 -2.58
CA GLY A 145 12.00 7.10 -1.90
C GLY A 145 10.95 7.78 -2.78
N PHE A 146 10.07 8.57 -2.14
CA PHE A 146 8.94 9.22 -2.84
C PHE A 146 9.35 10.39 -3.75
N SER A 147 10.49 11.01 -3.46
CA SER A 147 11.01 12.14 -4.26
C SER A 147 11.80 11.69 -5.47
N SER A 148 11.88 10.37 -5.74
CA SER A 148 12.59 9.86 -6.90
C SER A 148 11.95 10.37 -8.18
N ASN A 149 12.80 10.88 -9.09
CA ASN A 149 12.39 11.24 -10.44
C ASN A 149 11.88 10.00 -11.17
N ALA A 150 11.09 10.19 -12.23
CA ALA A 150 10.65 9.08 -13.07
C ALA A 150 11.82 8.23 -13.60
N GLU A 151 12.98 8.84 -13.81
CA GLU A 151 14.23 8.18 -14.22
C GLU A 151 14.76 7.20 -13.16
N ASP A 152 14.53 7.45 -11.86
CA ASP A 152 14.93 6.56 -10.79
C ASP A 152 14.02 5.31 -10.71
N ARG A 153 12.80 5.40 -11.28
CA ARG A 153 11.82 4.31 -11.31
C ARG A 153 11.87 3.49 -12.61
N ASN A 154 13.07 3.22 -13.09
CA ASN A 154 13.28 2.35 -14.25
C ASN A 154 13.21 0.87 -13.88
N LEU A 155 13.15 -0.01 -14.89
CA LEU A 155 13.09 -1.47 -14.74
C LEU A 155 14.14 -2.00 -13.76
N LYS A 156 15.41 -1.59 -13.91
CA LYS A 156 16.52 -2.12 -13.09
C LYS A 156 16.36 -1.73 -11.62
N ALA A 157 16.15 -0.45 -11.33
CA ALA A 157 16.04 0.06 -9.97
C ALA A 157 14.82 -0.51 -9.24
N MET A 158 13.67 -0.54 -9.91
CA MET A 158 12.44 -1.10 -9.34
C MET A 158 12.54 -2.61 -9.13
N ASN A 159 13.17 -3.34 -10.05
CA ASN A 159 13.41 -4.78 -9.90
C ASN A 159 14.30 -5.07 -8.68
N ILE A 160 15.36 -4.29 -8.48
CA ILE A 160 16.23 -4.42 -7.29
C ILE A 160 15.41 -4.15 -6.01
N ALA A 161 14.62 -3.06 -5.99
CA ALA A 161 13.80 -2.72 -4.84
C ALA A 161 12.80 -3.83 -4.48
N CYS A 162 12.00 -4.28 -5.43
CA CYS A 162 11.00 -5.33 -5.21
C CYS A 162 11.66 -6.65 -4.78
N ARG A 163 12.75 -7.02 -5.44
CA ARG A 163 13.48 -8.25 -5.10
C ARG A 163 14.10 -8.18 -3.70
N ALA A 164 14.66 -7.04 -3.32
CA ALA A 164 15.20 -6.86 -1.96
C ALA A 164 14.12 -7.05 -0.89
N GLY A 165 12.90 -6.55 -1.09
CA GLY A 165 11.77 -6.79 -0.20
C GLY A 165 11.44 -8.28 -0.04
N ALA A 166 11.40 -9.01 -1.14
CA ALA A 166 11.17 -10.46 -1.13
C ALA A 166 12.31 -11.21 -0.41
N GLU A 167 13.57 -10.87 -0.70
CA GLU A 167 14.74 -11.49 -0.07
C GLU A 167 14.82 -11.22 1.45
N LEU A 168 14.28 -10.09 1.92
CA LEU A 168 14.19 -9.78 3.34
C LEU A 168 13.05 -10.54 4.05
N GLY A 169 12.20 -11.26 3.32
CA GLY A 169 11.15 -12.10 3.87
C GLY A 169 9.82 -11.41 4.09
N PHE A 170 9.55 -10.28 3.42
CA PHE A 170 8.23 -9.68 3.45
C PHE A 170 7.19 -10.56 2.77
N ASP A 171 5.99 -10.66 3.35
CA ASP A 171 4.85 -11.34 2.73
C ASP A 171 4.34 -10.55 1.51
N ILE A 172 4.36 -9.21 1.61
CA ILE A 172 3.82 -8.30 0.60
C ILE A 172 4.87 -7.24 0.23
N VAL A 173 5.02 -7.00 -1.07
CA VAL A 173 5.77 -5.86 -1.61
C VAL A 173 4.79 -4.89 -2.27
N LYS A 174 4.63 -3.69 -1.70
CA LYS A 174 3.91 -2.58 -2.32
C LYS A 174 4.90 -1.79 -3.16
N THR A 175 4.57 -1.52 -4.43
CA THR A 175 5.47 -0.80 -5.32
C THR A 175 4.76 0.00 -6.41
N ALA A 176 5.48 0.92 -7.05
CA ALA A 176 4.93 1.74 -8.13
C ALA A 176 4.85 0.97 -9.45
N PHE A 177 3.80 1.25 -10.23
CA PHE A 177 3.71 0.78 -11.59
C PHE A 177 4.82 1.38 -12.47
N VAL A 178 5.44 0.58 -13.30
CA VAL A 178 6.49 0.98 -14.26
C VAL A 178 5.97 0.81 -15.67
N LYS A 179 6.22 1.81 -16.51
CA LYS A 179 5.95 1.71 -17.95
C LYS A 179 7.23 1.34 -18.70
N PRO A 180 7.14 0.56 -19.79
CA PRO A 180 5.94 -0.09 -20.33
C PRO A 180 5.46 -1.27 -19.46
N LEU A 181 4.23 -1.74 -19.69
CA LEU A 181 3.62 -2.87 -18.97
C LEU A 181 4.52 -4.12 -18.94
N GLU A 182 5.20 -4.42 -20.05
CA GLU A 182 6.09 -5.58 -20.16
C GLU A 182 7.28 -5.52 -19.17
N ASP A 183 7.76 -4.34 -18.83
CA ASP A 183 8.80 -4.18 -17.82
C ASP A 183 8.24 -4.40 -16.41
N PHE A 184 7.02 -3.93 -16.15
CA PHE A 184 6.38 -4.18 -14.86
C PHE A 184 6.06 -5.68 -14.66
N LYS A 185 5.64 -6.40 -15.72
CA LYS A 185 5.49 -7.87 -15.68
C LYS A 185 6.77 -8.57 -15.26
N LYS A 186 7.93 -8.15 -15.79
CA LYS A 186 9.23 -8.71 -15.40
C LYS A 186 9.55 -8.48 -13.92
N ILE A 187 9.25 -7.28 -13.40
CA ILE A 187 9.45 -6.94 -12.00
C ILE A 187 8.58 -7.83 -11.10
N VAL A 188 7.29 -7.94 -11.42
CA VAL A 188 6.34 -8.76 -10.66
C VAL A 188 6.76 -10.24 -10.68
N ALA A 189 7.13 -10.76 -11.85
CA ALA A 189 7.57 -12.16 -12.00
C ALA A 189 8.87 -12.47 -11.24
N ASN A 190 9.77 -11.48 -11.06
CA ASN A 190 11.03 -11.66 -10.34
C ASN A 190 10.88 -11.48 -8.82
N CYS A 191 9.75 -10.95 -8.35
CA CYS A 191 9.43 -10.79 -6.94
C CYS A 191 8.57 -11.99 -6.48
N TYR A 192 9.11 -12.85 -5.65
CA TYR A 192 8.37 -14.01 -5.13
C TYR A 192 7.53 -13.72 -3.87
N ALA A 193 7.53 -12.50 -3.35
CA ALA A 193 6.51 -12.00 -2.44
C ALA A 193 5.26 -11.52 -3.22
N ASP A 194 4.12 -11.42 -2.56
CA ASP A 194 2.91 -10.90 -3.20
C ASP A 194 3.06 -9.41 -3.53
N VAL A 195 3.00 -9.07 -4.82
CA VAL A 195 3.13 -7.67 -5.25
C VAL A 195 1.78 -7.00 -5.27
N LEU A 196 1.64 -5.89 -4.54
CA LEU A 196 0.51 -4.97 -4.61
C LEU A 196 0.95 -3.64 -5.22
N ALA A 197 0.25 -3.19 -6.27
CA ALA A 197 0.59 -1.92 -6.89
C ALA A 197 0.04 -0.74 -6.09
N LEU A 198 0.86 0.32 -5.92
CA LEU A 198 0.40 1.56 -5.30
C LEU A 198 -0.45 2.41 -6.26
N GLY A 199 -1.34 3.22 -5.70
CA GLY A 199 -2.29 4.03 -6.49
C GLY A 199 -1.71 5.31 -7.11
N GLY A 200 -0.47 5.67 -6.80
CA GLY A 200 0.16 6.88 -7.31
C GLY A 200 -0.47 8.20 -6.85
N ASP A 201 -0.15 9.28 -7.56
CA ASP A 201 -0.71 10.60 -7.33
C ASP A 201 -2.20 10.65 -7.70
N LYS A 202 -2.91 11.66 -7.18
CA LYS A 202 -4.31 11.86 -7.55
C LYS A 202 -4.42 12.23 -9.03
N VAL A 203 -5.25 11.48 -9.74
CA VAL A 203 -5.62 11.72 -11.13
C VAL A 203 -7.08 12.17 -11.16
N ASN A 204 -7.39 13.21 -11.94
CA ASN A 204 -8.76 13.71 -12.09
C ASN A 204 -9.50 13.07 -13.28
N ASP A 205 -9.15 11.83 -13.61
CA ASP A 205 -9.73 11.02 -14.67
C ASP A 205 -9.98 9.61 -14.15
N ASP A 206 -11.24 9.29 -13.91
CA ASP A 206 -11.67 8.01 -13.36
C ASP A 206 -11.27 6.84 -14.28
N ARG A 207 -11.36 7.04 -15.60
CA ARG A 207 -10.92 6.04 -16.59
C ARG A 207 -9.44 5.73 -16.44
N GLN A 208 -8.60 6.74 -16.34
CA GLN A 208 -7.16 6.54 -16.21
C GLN A 208 -6.79 5.80 -14.91
N VAL A 209 -7.51 6.08 -13.81
CA VAL A 209 -7.33 5.34 -12.54
C VAL A 209 -7.63 3.86 -12.73
N LEU A 210 -8.74 3.53 -13.38
CA LEU A 210 -9.15 2.14 -13.62
C LEU A 210 -8.26 1.42 -14.65
N GLU A 211 -7.79 2.12 -15.69
CA GLU A 211 -6.81 1.58 -16.64
C GLU A 211 -5.48 1.24 -15.96
N ASN A 212 -4.96 2.11 -15.10
CA ASN A 212 -3.76 1.84 -14.32
C ASN A 212 -3.96 0.61 -13.39
N ALA A 213 -5.11 0.52 -12.74
CA ALA A 213 -5.47 -0.63 -11.91
C ALA A 213 -5.52 -1.91 -12.74
N LYS A 214 -6.17 -1.88 -13.90
CA LYS A 214 -6.28 -3.02 -14.82
C LYS A 214 -4.91 -3.50 -15.29
N GLN A 215 -4.05 -2.58 -15.72
CA GLN A 215 -2.68 -2.90 -16.14
C GLN A 215 -1.85 -3.50 -15.00
N ALA A 216 -2.00 -3.03 -13.77
CA ALA A 216 -1.33 -3.64 -12.62
C ALA A 216 -1.77 -5.09 -12.40
N MET A 217 -3.07 -5.37 -12.51
CA MET A 217 -3.59 -6.73 -12.42
C MET A 217 -3.12 -7.62 -13.58
N GLU A 218 -3.06 -7.09 -14.80
CA GLU A 218 -2.52 -7.76 -15.98
C GLU A 218 -1.03 -8.06 -15.88
N ALA A 219 -0.30 -7.25 -15.12
CA ALA A 219 1.11 -7.52 -14.80
C ALA A 219 1.32 -8.69 -13.83
N GLY A 220 0.25 -9.20 -13.22
CA GLY A 220 0.30 -10.30 -12.25
C GLY A 220 0.33 -9.85 -10.79
N CYS A 221 0.07 -8.56 -10.51
CA CYS A 221 -0.09 -8.11 -9.12
C CYS A 221 -1.23 -8.86 -8.42
N LYS A 222 -1.06 -9.08 -7.13
CA LYS A 222 -2.09 -9.68 -6.25
C LYS A 222 -3.09 -8.65 -5.72
N GLY A 223 -3.06 -7.43 -6.23
CA GLY A 223 -4.01 -6.38 -5.86
C GLY A 223 -3.40 -4.99 -5.83
N LEU A 224 -4.08 -4.11 -5.11
CA LEU A 224 -3.75 -2.69 -5.04
C LEU A 224 -3.72 -2.18 -3.59
N VAL A 225 -2.83 -1.23 -3.32
CA VAL A 225 -2.87 -0.39 -2.12
C VAL A 225 -3.02 1.06 -2.59
N ILE A 226 -4.25 1.55 -2.61
CA ILE A 226 -4.62 2.80 -3.26
C ILE A 226 -5.27 3.79 -2.28
N GLY A 227 -4.85 5.05 -2.31
CA GLY A 227 -5.30 6.07 -1.37
C GLY A 227 -6.00 7.25 -2.04
N ARG A 228 -5.22 8.25 -2.47
CA ARG A 228 -5.68 9.57 -2.95
C ARG A 228 -6.77 9.51 -4.02
N ASN A 229 -6.72 8.54 -4.90
CA ASN A 229 -7.71 8.32 -5.96
C ASN A 229 -9.03 7.73 -5.43
N VAL A 230 -9.07 7.22 -4.19
CA VAL A 230 -10.28 6.72 -3.53
C VAL A 230 -10.80 7.73 -2.53
N TRP A 231 -10.05 8.02 -1.46
CA TRP A 231 -10.53 8.91 -0.39
C TRP A 231 -10.70 10.37 -0.83
N GLY A 232 -9.99 10.81 -1.86
CA GLY A 232 -10.15 12.12 -2.48
C GLY A 232 -11.16 12.15 -3.63
N HIS A 233 -11.89 11.06 -3.88
CA HIS A 233 -12.90 11.00 -4.92
C HIS A 233 -14.25 11.51 -4.41
N ARG A 234 -15.03 12.18 -5.28
CA ARG A 234 -16.39 12.70 -4.97
C ARG A 234 -17.37 11.59 -4.56
N ASN A 235 -17.22 10.40 -5.16
CA ASN A 235 -17.99 9.19 -4.84
C ASN A 235 -17.01 8.10 -4.40
N VAL A 236 -16.64 8.07 -3.12
CA VAL A 236 -15.68 7.11 -2.55
C VAL A 236 -16.18 5.69 -2.71
N THR A 237 -17.46 5.43 -2.44
CA THR A 237 -18.07 4.10 -2.57
C THR A 237 -18.02 3.60 -4.01
N GLY A 238 -18.40 4.45 -4.97
CA GLY A 238 -18.40 4.07 -6.39
C GLY A 238 -17.00 3.79 -6.92
N MET A 239 -16.00 4.61 -6.55
CA MET A 239 -14.61 4.36 -6.96
C MET A 239 -14.06 3.08 -6.32
N ALA A 240 -14.36 2.81 -5.05
CA ALA A 240 -13.98 1.57 -4.40
C ALA A 240 -14.63 0.35 -5.07
N ALA A 241 -15.93 0.44 -5.40
CA ALA A 241 -16.65 -0.63 -6.09
C ALA A 241 -16.08 -0.90 -7.51
N ALA A 242 -15.77 0.16 -8.24
CA ALA A 242 -15.16 0.04 -9.58
C ALA A 242 -13.80 -0.68 -9.50
N LEU A 243 -12.96 -0.31 -8.55
CA LEU A 243 -11.66 -0.96 -8.31
C LEU A 243 -11.84 -2.41 -7.85
N CYS A 244 -12.82 -2.68 -7.00
CA CYS A 244 -13.16 -4.03 -6.54
C CYS A 244 -13.51 -4.94 -7.73
N ARG A 245 -14.30 -4.48 -8.69
CA ARG A 245 -14.61 -5.22 -9.91
C ARG A 245 -13.39 -5.49 -10.78
N ILE A 246 -12.47 -4.50 -10.90
CA ILE A 246 -11.19 -4.71 -11.63
C ILE A 246 -10.36 -5.78 -10.95
N VAL A 247 -10.18 -5.69 -9.62
CA VAL A 247 -9.27 -6.56 -8.87
C VAL A 247 -9.82 -7.98 -8.77
N HIS A 248 -11.07 -8.15 -8.33
CA HIS A 248 -11.62 -9.46 -7.97
C HIS A 248 -12.40 -10.13 -9.09
N GLU A 249 -13.07 -9.35 -9.96
CA GLU A 249 -13.91 -9.89 -11.03
C GLU A 249 -13.25 -9.81 -12.40
N ASN A 250 -12.06 -9.23 -12.49
CA ASN A 250 -11.36 -9.00 -13.76
C ASN A 250 -12.20 -8.21 -14.79
N ALA A 251 -13.10 -7.34 -14.30
CA ALA A 251 -14.01 -6.57 -15.15
C ALA A 251 -13.27 -5.70 -16.16
N SER A 252 -13.96 -5.32 -17.24
CA SER A 252 -13.48 -4.29 -18.16
C SER A 252 -13.52 -2.91 -17.48
N VAL A 253 -12.73 -1.96 -17.98
CA VAL A 253 -12.77 -0.58 -17.50
C VAL A 253 -14.13 0.05 -17.72
N GLU A 254 -14.76 -0.24 -18.87
CA GLU A 254 -16.09 0.22 -19.24
C GLU A 254 -17.17 -0.28 -18.26
N ASP A 255 -17.08 -1.52 -17.83
CA ASP A 255 -18.03 -2.07 -16.85
C ASP A 255 -17.79 -1.52 -15.45
N ALA A 256 -16.52 -1.36 -15.06
CA ALA A 256 -16.16 -0.79 -13.77
C ALA A 256 -16.59 0.69 -13.64
N LEU A 257 -16.49 1.48 -14.72
CA LEU A 257 -16.94 2.88 -14.74
C LEU A 257 -18.44 3.05 -14.40
N LYS A 258 -19.25 2.02 -14.61
CA LYS A 258 -20.69 2.06 -14.30
C LYS A 258 -20.96 2.18 -12.79
N GLU A 259 -20.00 1.81 -11.93
CA GLU A 259 -20.09 1.95 -10.48
C GLU A 259 -19.89 3.39 -10.00
N ILE A 260 -19.23 4.24 -10.82
CA ILE A 260 -18.91 5.63 -10.48
C ILE A 260 -20.03 6.55 -11.02
N LYS A 261 -21.21 6.44 -10.49
CA LYS A 261 -22.35 7.31 -10.90
C LYS A 261 -22.52 8.48 -9.93
#